data_36bf9fc18de97a0058fcfa8db080b4f9
#
_entry.id   36bf9fc18de97a0058fcfa8db080b4f9
#
_cell.length_a   1.000
_cell.length_b   1.000
_cell.length_c   1.000
_cell.angle_alpha   90.00
_cell.angle_beta   90.00
_cell.angle_gamma   90.00
#
_symmetry.space_group_name_H-M   'P 1'
#
loop_
_entity.id
_entity.type
_entity.pdbx_description
1 polymer ?
#
loop_
_entity_poly.entity_id
_entity_poly.type
_entity_poly.pdbx_seq_one_letter_code
_entity_poly.pdbx_strand_id
1 'polypeptide(L)'
;MTAPTGRSREHDLELLAAIGPCLGSALRRSVMPAATGTIAPPSDPGMLVLDHSLRLVSWTASARAWIDALPSALLFAAWGMLPSVIYPAATLARSTDAGRSHALLRTADGRWVMIEAARLEGEREGEIAVDLRSATAAETFQLLCRVYALSAREREVVAALVAGLDTGGVARRLSISAYTVQDHLKSVFAKTGIHSRRELRVTLGSPAP
;
A
#
# COMPACT_ATOMS: atom_id res chain seq x y z
N MET A 1 -3.67 -10.44 -43.34
CA MET A 1 -2.93 -9.51 -42.48
C MET A 1 -3.15 -10.00 -41.05
N THR A 2 -2.22 -10.85 -40.58
CA THR A 2 -2.37 -11.71 -39.39
C THR A 2 -1.68 -11.03 -38.22
N ALA A 3 -2.38 -10.82 -37.12
CA ALA A 3 -1.86 -10.19 -35.90
C ALA A 3 -0.93 -11.16 -35.14
N PRO A 4 0.21 -10.72 -34.59
CA PRO A 4 1.07 -11.51 -33.74
C PRO A 4 0.70 -11.28 -32.27
N THR A 5 -0.14 -12.13 -31.67
CA THR A 5 -0.69 -11.84 -30.34
C THR A 5 -0.45 -12.92 -29.26
N GLY A 6 0.26 -14.00 -29.54
CA GLY A 6 0.43 -15.08 -28.57
C GLY A 6 1.79 -15.06 -27.84
N ARG A 7 2.85 -14.82 -28.56
CA ARG A 7 4.23 -14.97 -28.07
C ARG A 7 4.74 -13.81 -27.21
N SER A 8 4.14 -12.62 -27.34
CA SER A 8 4.52 -11.43 -26.58
C SER A 8 4.09 -11.52 -25.10
N ARG A 9 2.88 -12.01 -24.84
CA ARG A 9 2.33 -12.11 -23.47
C ARG A 9 3.04 -13.12 -22.57
N GLU A 10 3.44 -14.28 -23.09
CA GLU A 10 4.20 -15.28 -22.32
C GLU A 10 5.58 -14.75 -21.96
N HIS A 11 6.26 -14.11 -22.91
CA HIS A 11 7.56 -13.50 -22.64
C HIS A 11 7.49 -12.33 -21.64
N ASP A 12 6.45 -11.50 -21.72
CA ASP A 12 6.20 -10.42 -20.76
C ASP A 12 5.89 -10.95 -19.34
N LEU A 13 5.18 -12.07 -19.24
CA LEU A 13 4.91 -12.75 -17.95
C LEU A 13 6.17 -13.39 -17.36
N GLU A 14 7.01 -14.00 -18.19
CA GLU A 14 8.31 -14.54 -17.77
C GLU A 14 9.26 -13.43 -17.30
N LEU A 15 9.29 -12.30 -18.02
CA LEU A 15 10.07 -11.13 -17.63
C LEU A 15 9.57 -10.55 -16.29
N LEU A 16 8.26 -10.41 -16.12
CA LEU A 16 7.65 -9.95 -14.87
C LEU A 16 7.90 -10.93 -13.71
N ALA A 17 7.88 -12.23 -13.98
CA ALA A 17 8.22 -13.25 -12.98
C ALA A 17 9.71 -13.22 -12.58
N ALA A 18 10.60 -12.94 -13.54
CA ALA A 18 12.03 -12.83 -13.28
C ALA A 18 12.41 -11.53 -12.56
N ILE A 19 11.72 -10.42 -12.87
CA ILE A 19 11.99 -9.09 -12.30
C ILE A 19 11.23 -8.89 -10.97
N GLY A 20 10.12 -9.60 -10.78
CA GLY A 20 9.26 -9.49 -9.60
C GLY A 20 10.01 -9.58 -8.25
N PRO A 21 10.89 -10.56 -8.02
CA PRO A 21 11.69 -10.66 -6.79
C PRO A 21 12.67 -9.50 -6.62
N CYS A 22 13.26 -9.01 -7.71
CA CYS A 22 14.19 -7.87 -7.69
C CYS A 22 13.47 -6.55 -7.44
N LEU A 23 12.32 -6.32 -8.07
CA LEU A 23 11.45 -5.16 -7.81
C LEU A 23 10.89 -5.21 -6.39
N GLY A 24 10.46 -6.37 -5.91
CA GLY A 24 10.01 -6.57 -4.54
C GLY A 24 11.11 -6.27 -3.51
N SER A 25 12.36 -6.64 -3.79
CA SER A 25 13.50 -6.32 -2.91
C SER A 25 13.95 -4.87 -3.00
N ALA A 26 13.84 -4.23 -4.16
CA ALA A 26 14.11 -2.81 -4.35
C ALA A 26 13.04 -1.94 -3.68
N LEU A 27 11.75 -2.30 -3.83
CA LEU A 27 10.64 -1.67 -3.13
C LEU A 27 10.75 -1.86 -1.60
N ARG A 28 11.19 -3.03 -1.13
CA ARG A 28 11.46 -3.25 0.29
C ARG A 28 12.58 -2.35 0.84
N ARG A 29 13.59 -2.02 0.03
CA ARG A 29 14.69 -1.10 0.41
C ARG A 29 14.31 0.37 0.31
N SER A 30 13.42 0.75 -0.61
CA SER A 30 12.94 2.14 -0.75
C SER A 30 11.89 2.53 0.30
N VAL A 31 11.48 1.60 1.16
CA VAL A 31 10.63 1.85 2.35
C VAL A 31 11.42 2.50 3.51
N MET A 32 12.74 2.72 3.36
CA MET A 32 13.53 3.47 4.35
C MET A 32 13.23 4.98 4.26
N PRO A 33 13.05 5.67 5.40
CA PRO A 33 12.65 7.06 5.42
C PRO A 33 13.78 7.97 4.89
N ALA A 34 13.49 8.74 3.86
CA ALA A 34 14.25 9.95 3.58
C ALA A 34 13.65 11.07 4.44
N ALA A 35 14.30 11.32 5.57
CA ALA A 35 13.93 12.42 6.45
C ALA A 35 14.32 13.74 5.80
N THR A 36 13.33 14.55 5.39
CA THR A 36 13.48 16.01 5.28
C THR A 36 12.11 16.67 5.19
N GLY A 37 11.73 17.41 6.22
CA GLY A 37 10.59 18.33 6.22
C GLY A 37 9.28 17.71 6.71
N THR A 38 9.06 17.74 8.02
CA THR A 38 7.87 17.16 8.64
C THR A 38 6.68 18.12 8.56
N ILE A 39 5.91 18.06 7.49
CA ILE A 39 4.53 18.53 7.53
C ILE A 39 3.71 17.36 8.02
N ALA A 40 3.12 17.47 9.20
CA ALA A 40 2.22 16.45 9.72
C ALA A 40 1.01 16.33 8.78
N PRO A 41 0.70 15.12 8.26
CA PRO A 41 -0.48 14.96 7.41
C PRO A 41 -1.74 15.32 8.20
N PRO A 42 -2.76 15.85 7.52
CA PRO A 42 -4.00 16.26 8.16
C PRO A 42 -4.72 15.05 8.80
N SER A 43 -5.55 15.31 9.81
CA SER A 43 -6.41 14.29 10.41
C SER A 43 -7.61 13.98 9.51
N ASP A 44 -8.10 14.98 8.78
CA ASP A 44 -9.27 14.87 7.94
C ASP A 44 -8.95 14.26 6.57
N PRO A 45 -9.84 13.43 6.02
CA PRO A 45 -9.71 12.94 4.66
C PRO A 45 -9.64 14.07 3.64
N GLY A 46 -8.84 13.88 2.60
CA GLY A 46 -8.73 14.79 1.48
C GLY A 46 -9.35 14.21 0.22
N MET A 47 -10.14 14.98 -0.51
CA MET A 47 -10.76 14.54 -1.74
C MET A 47 -10.25 15.34 -2.94
N LEU A 48 -9.96 14.65 -4.04
CA LEU A 48 -9.64 15.17 -5.35
C LEU A 48 -10.69 14.67 -6.36
N VAL A 49 -10.96 15.48 -7.37
CA VAL A 49 -11.73 15.05 -8.54
C VAL A 49 -10.88 15.25 -9.78
N LEU A 50 -10.76 14.19 -10.57
CA LEU A 50 -10.04 14.16 -11.83
C LEU A 50 -11.03 14.03 -13.00
N ASP A 51 -10.75 14.69 -14.12
CA ASP A 51 -11.53 14.52 -15.35
C ASP A 51 -11.16 13.20 -16.09
N HIS A 52 -11.83 12.96 -17.21
CA HIS A 52 -11.58 11.82 -18.09
C HIS A 52 -10.12 11.74 -18.60
N SER A 53 -9.40 12.86 -18.62
CA SER A 53 -7.98 12.95 -19.00
C SER A 53 -7.05 12.86 -17.80
N LEU A 54 -7.58 12.54 -16.60
CA LEU A 54 -6.87 12.50 -15.32
C LEU A 54 -6.26 13.85 -14.90
N ARG A 55 -6.83 14.95 -15.37
CA ARG A 55 -6.46 16.30 -14.94
C ARG A 55 -7.24 16.66 -13.69
N LEU A 56 -6.60 17.35 -12.77
CA LEU A 56 -7.22 17.79 -11.52
C LEU A 56 -8.28 18.87 -11.81
N VAL A 57 -9.52 18.60 -11.41
CA VAL A 57 -10.68 19.51 -11.58
C VAL A 57 -10.95 20.28 -10.31
N SER A 58 -11.00 19.57 -9.18
CA SER A 58 -11.30 20.19 -7.88
C SER A 58 -10.67 19.38 -6.75
N TRP A 59 -10.50 20.01 -5.59
CA TRP A 59 -9.94 19.36 -4.39
C TRP A 59 -10.38 20.08 -3.12
N THR A 60 -10.34 19.38 -2.01
CA THR A 60 -10.53 19.93 -0.67
C THR A 60 -9.23 20.52 -0.12
N ALA A 61 -9.33 21.44 0.84
CA ALA A 61 -8.13 21.98 1.51
C ALA A 61 -7.28 20.89 2.19
N SER A 62 -7.92 19.89 2.78
CA SER A 62 -7.24 18.72 3.37
C SER A 62 -6.49 17.90 2.31
N ALA A 63 -7.04 17.74 1.09
CA ALA A 63 -6.33 17.04 0.02
C ALA A 63 -5.02 17.73 -0.35
N ARG A 64 -4.98 19.04 -0.35
CA ARG A 64 -3.74 19.79 -0.57
C ARG A 64 -2.70 19.47 0.50
N ALA A 65 -3.08 19.46 1.76
CA ALA A 65 -2.18 19.13 2.85
C ALA A 65 -1.69 17.66 2.79
N TRP A 66 -2.54 16.73 2.33
CA TRP A 66 -2.12 15.36 2.05
C TRP A 66 -1.09 15.27 0.93
N ILE A 67 -1.29 15.98 -0.19
CA ILE A 67 -0.34 16.02 -1.31
C ILE A 67 1.01 16.57 -0.84
N ASP A 68 1.00 17.63 -0.03
CA ASP A 68 2.21 18.26 0.51
C ASP A 68 2.98 17.35 1.46
N ALA A 69 2.33 16.38 2.11
CA ALA A 69 2.96 15.37 2.96
C ALA A 69 3.55 14.19 2.17
N LEU A 70 3.24 14.04 0.88
CA LEU A 70 3.74 12.95 0.05
C LEU A 70 5.15 13.24 -0.50
N PRO A 71 5.98 12.21 -0.79
CA PRO A 71 7.35 12.40 -1.29
C PRO A 71 7.48 13.22 -2.57
N SER A 72 6.42 13.36 -3.36
CA SER A 72 6.39 14.10 -4.62
C SER A 72 5.73 15.47 -4.54
N ALA A 73 5.57 16.04 -3.34
CA ALA A 73 4.94 17.36 -3.10
C ALA A 73 5.54 18.50 -3.95
N LEU A 74 6.85 18.49 -4.14
CA LEU A 74 7.55 19.52 -4.93
C LEU A 74 7.10 19.56 -6.40
N LEU A 75 6.73 18.42 -7.00
CA LEU A 75 6.25 18.35 -8.37
C LEU A 75 4.87 18.99 -8.49
N PHE A 76 4.02 18.82 -7.50
CA PHE A 76 2.72 19.49 -7.46
C PHE A 76 2.86 21.01 -7.29
N ALA A 77 3.73 21.46 -6.40
CA ALA A 77 3.98 22.88 -6.18
C ALA A 77 4.57 23.56 -7.42
N ALA A 78 5.49 22.91 -8.13
CA ALA A 78 6.19 23.48 -9.28
C ALA A 78 5.41 23.37 -10.59
N TRP A 79 4.68 22.28 -10.81
CA TRP A 79 4.11 21.93 -12.12
C TRP A 79 2.64 21.59 -12.10
N GLY A 80 1.98 21.62 -10.93
CA GLY A 80 0.61 21.17 -10.76
C GLY A 80 0.41 19.66 -11.00
N MET A 81 1.50 18.88 -11.02
CA MET A 81 1.46 17.44 -11.24
C MET A 81 1.15 16.72 -9.93
N LEU A 82 0.10 15.91 -9.93
CA LEU A 82 -0.23 15.07 -8.79
C LEU A 82 0.86 14.03 -8.53
N PRO A 83 1.00 13.53 -7.30
CA PRO A 83 1.85 12.40 -6.99
C PRO A 83 1.61 11.23 -7.95
N SER A 84 2.69 10.66 -8.48
CA SER A 84 2.64 9.64 -9.55
C SER A 84 1.80 8.41 -9.19
N VAL A 85 1.63 8.11 -7.90
CA VAL A 85 0.82 6.99 -7.41
C VAL A 85 -0.69 7.20 -7.63
N ILE A 86 -1.16 8.44 -7.76
CA ILE A 86 -2.59 8.76 -7.96
C ILE A 86 -3.05 8.32 -9.36
N TYR A 87 -2.21 8.51 -10.38
CA TYR A 87 -2.58 8.17 -11.75
C TYR A 87 -2.86 6.67 -11.99
N PRO A 88 -2.01 5.72 -11.54
CA PRO A 88 -2.33 4.30 -11.63
C PRO A 88 -3.60 3.91 -10.89
N ALA A 89 -3.82 4.46 -9.69
CA ALA A 89 -5.04 4.21 -8.93
C ALA A 89 -6.28 4.69 -9.70
N ALA A 90 -6.28 5.94 -10.21
CA ALA A 90 -7.37 6.48 -11.00
C ALA A 90 -7.60 5.70 -12.31
N THR A 91 -6.52 5.32 -13.01
CA THR A 91 -6.61 4.50 -14.24
C THR A 91 -7.22 3.14 -13.96
N LEU A 92 -6.80 2.48 -12.88
CA LEU A 92 -7.34 1.18 -12.49
C LEU A 92 -8.82 1.27 -12.11
N ALA A 93 -9.22 2.29 -11.34
CA ALA A 93 -10.62 2.52 -11.01
C ALA A 93 -11.49 2.71 -12.27
N ARG A 94 -10.95 3.37 -13.30
CA ARG A 94 -11.65 3.56 -14.57
C ARG A 94 -11.80 2.27 -15.38
N SER A 95 -10.80 1.38 -15.36
CA SER A 95 -10.73 0.17 -16.18
C SER A 95 -11.35 -1.07 -15.54
N THR A 96 -11.62 -1.04 -14.23
CA THR A 96 -12.23 -2.19 -13.54
C THR A 96 -13.75 -2.11 -13.55
N ASP A 97 -14.43 -3.27 -13.64
CA ASP A 97 -15.89 -3.35 -13.54
C ASP A 97 -16.41 -2.82 -12.20
N ALA A 98 -15.65 -3.03 -11.14
CA ALA A 98 -15.97 -2.49 -9.80
C ALA A 98 -15.94 -0.96 -9.76
N GLY A 99 -15.33 -0.28 -10.74
CA GLY A 99 -15.20 1.17 -10.78
C GLY A 99 -14.39 1.75 -9.62
N ARG A 100 -13.60 0.94 -8.92
CA ARG A 100 -12.85 1.32 -7.71
C ARG A 100 -11.46 0.69 -7.69
N SER A 101 -10.53 1.41 -7.09
CA SER A 101 -9.19 0.91 -6.82
C SER A 101 -8.65 1.53 -5.53
N HIS A 102 -7.59 0.95 -4.99
CA HIS A 102 -6.90 1.51 -3.83
C HIS A 102 -5.39 1.28 -3.93
N ALA A 103 -4.64 2.18 -3.33
CA ALA A 103 -3.20 2.10 -3.18
C ALA A 103 -2.80 2.55 -1.77
N LEU A 104 -1.67 2.04 -1.28
CA LEU A 104 -1.07 2.49 -0.03
C LEU A 104 0.30 3.08 -0.34
N LEU A 105 0.58 4.22 0.26
CA LEU A 105 1.83 4.95 0.13
C LEU A 105 2.34 5.38 1.50
N ARG A 106 3.65 5.51 1.66
CA ARG A 106 4.22 6.11 2.87
C ARG A 106 4.50 7.59 2.64
N THR A 107 4.15 8.41 3.63
CA THR A 107 4.58 9.80 3.72
C THR A 107 6.07 9.89 4.05
N ALA A 108 6.65 11.07 3.92
CA ALA A 108 8.05 11.32 4.25
C ALA A 108 8.36 11.04 5.74
N ASP A 109 7.39 11.26 6.64
CA ASP A 109 7.49 10.95 8.08
C ASP A 109 7.20 9.47 8.41
N GLY A 110 6.95 8.63 7.42
CA GLY A 110 6.81 7.18 7.56
C GLY A 110 5.41 6.67 7.85
N ARG A 111 4.38 7.52 7.91
CA ARG A 111 2.99 7.10 8.07
C ARG A 111 2.41 6.54 6.78
N TRP A 112 1.41 5.68 6.91
CA TRP A 112 0.73 5.10 5.76
C TRP A 112 -0.51 5.90 5.37
N VAL A 113 -0.60 6.23 4.09
CA VAL A 113 -1.74 6.89 3.46
C VAL A 113 -2.47 5.89 2.59
N MET A 114 -3.76 5.79 2.77
CA MET A 114 -4.67 5.12 1.86
C MET A 114 -5.09 6.09 0.76
N ILE A 115 -4.96 5.67 -0.47
CA ILE A 115 -5.47 6.35 -1.67
C ILE A 115 -6.57 5.47 -2.23
N GLU A 116 -7.79 5.94 -2.21
CA GLU A 116 -8.93 5.26 -2.81
C GLU A 116 -9.42 6.05 -4.02
N ALA A 117 -9.50 5.41 -5.18
CA ALA A 117 -10.04 6.01 -6.38
C ALA A 117 -11.35 5.33 -6.76
N ALA A 118 -12.35 6.12 -7.11
CA ALA A 118 -13.66 5.62 -7.52
C ALA A 118 -14.17 6.40 -8.74
N ARG A 119 -14.72 5.68 -9.71
CA ARG A 119 -15.42 6.29 -10.84
C ARG A 119 -16.69 6.95 -10.33
N LEU A 120 -16.89 8.23 -10.68
CA LEU A 120 -18.11 8.94 -10.37
C LEU A 120 -19.19 8.64 -11.42
N GLU A 121 -20.41 8.54 -10.95
CA GLU A 121 -21.61 8.45 -11.78
C GLU A 121 -22.29 9.82 -11.76
N GLY A 122 -22.66 10.35 -12.91
CA GLY A 122 -23.30 11.67 -13.01
C GLY A 122 -23.27 12.22 -14.42
N GLU A 123 -23.58 13.52 -14.55
CA GLU A 123 -23.63 14.21 -15.84
C GLU A 123 -22.28 14.31 -16.57
N ARG A 124 -21.18 14.28 -15.80
CA ARG A 124 -19.82 14.31 -16.33
C ARG A 124 -19.24 12.92 -16.36
N GLU A 125 -19.32 12.28 -17.50
CA GLU A 125 -18.79 10.94 -17.68
C GLU A 125 -17.26 10.87 -17.51
N GLY A 126 -16.80 9.84 -16.81
CA GLY A 126 -15.38 9.52 -16.69
C GLY A 126 -14.63 10.31 -15.62
N GLU A 127 -15.32 11.07 -14.77
CA GLU A 127 -14.71 11.68 -13.59
C GLU A 127 -14.35 10.62 -12.54
N ILE A 128 -13.23 10.83 -11.87
CA ILE A 128 -12.71 9.96 -10.80
C ILE A 128 -12.58 10.77 -9.53
N ALA A 129 -13.26 10.33 -8.47
CA ALA A 129 -12.97 10.80 -7.13
C ALA A 129 -11.76 10.04 -6.57
N VAL A 130 -10.85 10.77 -5.93
CA VAL A 130 -9.71 10.19 -5.21
C VAL A 130 -9.75 10.68 -3.78
N ASP A 131 -9.86 9.76 -2.84
CA ASP A 131 -9.79 10.01 -1.40
C ASP A 131 -8.40 9.72 -0.86
N LEU A 132 -7.89 10.61 -0.01
CA LEU A 132 -6.60 10.53 0.66
C LEU A 132 -6.83 10.57 2.17
N ARG A 133 -6.45 9.53 2.87
CA ARG A 133 -6.62 9.43 4.33
C ARG A 133 -5.53 8.61 4.98
N SER A 134 -5.41 8.71 6.30
CA SER A 134 -4.57 7.78 7.05
C SER A 134 -5.03 6.35 6.82
N ALA A 135 -4.09 5.45 6.52
CA ALA A 135 -4.39 4.04 6.47
C ALA A 135 -4.61 3.49 7.89
N THR A 136 -5.59 2.63 8.04
CA THR A 136 -5.79 1.91 9.30
C THR A 136 -4.71 0.86 9.53
N ALA A 137 -4.52 0.45 10.78
CA ALA A 137 -3.60 -0.64 11.12
C ALA A 137 -3.96 -1.95 10.37
N ALA A 138 -5.26 -2.23 10.19
CA ALA A 138 -5.72 -3.41 9.48
C ALA A 138 -5.36 -3.37 7.99
N GLU A 139 -5.54 -2.22 7.33
CA GLU A 139 -5.18 -2.03 5.91
C GLU A 139 -3.68 -2.16 5.70
N THR A 140 -2.89 -1.52 6.56
CA THR A 140 -1.43 -1.61 6.54
C THR A 140 -0.98 -3.06 6.73
N PHE A 141 -1.54 -3.75 7.71
CA PHE A 141 -1.25 -5.17 7.97
C PHE A 141 -1.56 -6.04 6.74
N GLN A 142 -2.74 -5.88 6.14
CA GLN A 142 -3.14 -6.65 4.96
C GLN A 142 -2.21 -6.40 3.76
N LEU A 143 -1.80 -5.15 3.53
CA LEU A 143 -0.82 -4.84 2.49
C LEU A 143 0.51 -5.52 2.75
N LEU A 144 1.08 -5.35 3.95
CA LEU A 144 2.38 -5.89 4.29
C LEU A 144 2.38 -7.43 4.23
N CYS A 145 1.28 -8.07 4.65
CA CYS A 145 1.11 -9.52 4.48
C CYS A 145 1.18 -9.96 3.00
N ARG A 146 0.64 -9.16 2.07
CA ARG A 146 0.74 -9.43 0.63
C ARG A 146 2.15 -9.17 0.10
N VAL A 147 2.73 -8.01 0.45
CA VAL A 147 4.09 -7.61 0.00
C VAL A 147 5.14 -8.63 0.42
N TYR A 148 5.01 -9.20 1.62
CA TYR A 148 5.92 -10.22 2.14
C TYR A 148 5.49 -11.65 1.79
N ALA A 149 4.43 -11.83 1.00
CA ALA A 149 3.87 -13.13 0.62
C ALA A 149 3.66 -14.06 1.83
N LEU A 150 3.10 -13.52 2.92
CA LEU A 150 2.79 -14.31 4.10
C LEU A 150 1.62 -15.26 3.82
N SER A 151 1.81 -16.55 4.16
CA SER A 151 0.73 -17.55 4.07
C SER A 151 -0.42 -17.21 5.03
N ALA A 152 -1.59 -17.85 4.84
CA ALA A 152 -2.73 -17.66 5.73
C ALA A 152 -2.35 -17.92 7.20
N ARG A 153 -1.60 -19.01 7.45
CA ARG A 153 -1.19 -19.39 8.80
C ARG A 153 -0.17 -18.44 9.41
N GLU A 154 0.79 -17.96 8.62
CA GLU A 154 1.74 -16.93 9.06
C GLU A 154 1.04 -15.62 9.42
N ARG A 155 0.02 -15.20 8.64
CA ARG A 155 -0.80 -14.02 8.95
C ARG A 155 -1.54 -14.16 10.27
N GLU A 156 -2.13 -15.32 10.56
CA GLU A 156 -2.80 -15.59 11.83
C GLU A 156 -1.83 -15.51 13.02
N VAL A 157 -0.64 -16.10 12.88
CA VAL A 157 0.41 -16.03 13.91
C VAL A 157 0.86 -14.60 14.15
N VAL A 158 1.12 -13.83 13.08
CA VAL A 158 1.54 -12.44 13.20
C VAL A 158 0.43 -11.58 13.79
N ALA A 159 -0.83 -11.74 13.35
CA ALA A 159 -1.97 -11.01 13.91
C ALA A 159 -2.13 -11.24 15.42
N ALA A 160 -1.96 -12.47 15.87
CA ALA A 160 -2.03 -12.81 17.28
C ALA A 160 -0.88 -12.18 18.10
N LEU A 161 0.34 -12.12 17.55
CA LEU A 161 1.48 -11.45 18.17
C LEU A 161 1.32 -9.94 18.22
N VAL A 162 0.81 -9.35 17.15
CA VAL A 162 0.52 -7.91 17.08
C VAL A 162 -0.55 -7.53 18.11
N ALA A 163 -1.54 -8.39 18.32
CA ALA A 163 -2.54 -8.26 19.39
C ALA A 163 -1.95 -8.45 20.80
N GLY A 164 -0.66 -8.67 20.95
CA GLY A 164 0.03 -8.74 22.24
C GLY A 164 0.18 -10.12 22.84
N LEU A 165 -0.28 -11.20 22.18
CA LEU A 165 -0.12 -12.56 22.70
C LEU A 165 1.36 -13.00 22.69
N ASP A 166 1.75 -13.74 23.72
CA ASP A 166 3.02 -14.46 23.73
C ASP A 166 2.92 -15.78 22.93
N THR A 167 4.02 -16.50 22.80
CA THR A 167 4.07 -17.77 22.04
C THR A 167 3.06 -18.79 22.56
N GLY A 168 2.90 -18.89 23.88
CA GLY A 168 1.95 -19.81 24.50
C GLY A 168 0.50 -19.40 24.21
N GLY A 169 0.20 -18.09 24.26
CA GLY A 169 -1.10 -17.53 23.92
C GLY A 169 -1.46 -17.74 22.44
N VAL A 170 -0.50 -17.55 21.54
CA VAL A 170 -0.66 -17.84 20.11
C VAL A 170 -0.93 -19.33 19.89
N ALA A 171 -0.15 -20.20 20.52
CA ALA A 171 -0.30 -21.65 20.42
C ALA A 171 -1.71 -22.11 20.84
N ARG A 172 -2.19 -21.63 21.99
CA ARG A 172 -3.54 -21.93 22.48
C ARG A 172 -4.62 -21.38 21.54
N ARG A 173 -4.48 -20.10 21.12
CA ARG A 173 -5.48 -19.44 20.25
C ARG A 173 -5.63 -20.13 18.89
N LEU A 174 -4.52 -20.61 18.34
CA LEU A 174 -4.49 -21.22 17.01
C LEU A 174 -4.54 -22.76 17.04
N SER A 175 -4.64 -23.37 18.23
CA SER A 175 -4.67 -24.82 18.44
C SER A 175 -3.48 -25.53 17.80
N ILE A 176 -2.26 -25.02 18.01
CA ILE A 176 -0.99 -25.58 17.53
C ILE A 176 0.06 -25.63 18.66
N SER A 177 1.14 -26.35 18.44
CA SER A 177 2.23 -26.40 19.41
C SER A 177 3.02 -25.08 19.45
N ALA A 178 3.64 -24.78 20.60
CA ALA A 178 4.56 -23.64 20.71
C ALA A 178 5.75 -23.77 19.73
N TYR A 179 6.17 -24.98 19.43
CA TYR A 179 7.21 -25.26 18.44
C TYR A 179 6.75 -24.84 17.03
N THR A 180 5.54 -25.21 16.64
CA THR A 180 4.94 -24.81 15.35
C THR A 180 4.83 -23.29 15.23
N VAL A 181 4.48 -22.58 16.31
CA VAL A 181 4.50 -21.10 16.33
C VAL A 181 5.90 -20.55 16.02
N GLN A 182 6.94 -21.16 16.64
CA GLN A 182 8.32 -20.74 16.41
C GLN A 182 8.75 -20.95 14.94
N ASP A 183 8.34 -22.06 14.32
CA ASP A 183 8.67 -22.32 12.91
C ASP A 183 7.97 -21.33 11.97
N HIS A 184 6.70 -21.01 12.21
CA HIS A 184 6.05 -19.94 11.47
C HIS A 184 6.74 -18.59 11.65
N LEU A 185 7.22 -18.27 12.86
CA LEU A 185 7.95 -17.04 13.12
C LEU A 185 9.30 -16.98 12.39
N LYS A 186 10.04 -18.09 12.35
CA LYS A 186 11.28 -18.17 11.56
C LYS A 186 11.01 -17.88 10.09
N SER A 187 9.95 -18.48 9.53
CA SER A 187 9.54 -18.22 8.15
C SER A 187 9.14 -16.76 7.92
N VAL A 188 8.37 -16.17 8.83
CA VAL A 188 7.99 -14.75 8.76
C VAL A 188 9.22 -13.86 8.80
N PHE A 189 10.16 -14.09 9.72
CA PHE A 189 11.40 -13.33 9.83
C PHE A 189 12.24 -13.44 8.55
N ALA A 190 12.35 -14.64 7.98
CA ALA A 190 13.07 -14.84 6.71
C ALA A 190 12.41 -14.07 5.55
N LYS A 191 11.08 -14.05 5.48
CA LYS A 191 10.33 -13.34 4.42
C LYS A 191 10.36 -11.82 4.59
N THR A 192 10.28 -11.33 5.82
CA THR A 192 10.17 -9.89 6.11
C THR A 192 11.53 -9.20 6.26
N GLY A 193 12.60 -9.94 6.55
CA GLY A 193 13.89 -9.40 6.94
C GLY A 193 13.90 -8.78 8.33
N ILE A 194 12.86 -9.00 9.13
CA ILE A 194 12.73 -8.53 10.51
C ILE A 194 13.44 -9.54 11.43
N HIS A 195 14.12 -9.03 12.45
CA HIS A 195 14.94 -9.87 13.33
C HIS A 195 14.40 -10.00 14.75
N SER A 196 13.35 -9.27 15.10
CA SER A 196 12.78 -9.32 16.45
C SER A 196 11.26 -9.19 16.46
N ARG A 197 10.64 -9.78 17.51
CA ARG A 197 9.19 -9.65 17.73
C ARG A 197 8.75 -8.21 17.99
N ARG A 198 9.62 -7.41 18.63
CA ARG A 198 9.35 -6.00 18.88
C ARG A 198 9.30 -5.23 17.57
N GLU A 199 10.26 -5.46 16.71
CA GLU A 199 10.32 -4.87 15.37
C GLU A 199 9.10 -5.30 14.51
N LEU A 200 8.72 -6.58 14.59
CA LEU A 200 7.53 -7.11 13.92
C LEU A 200 6.26 -6.38 14.35
N ARG A 201 6.09 -6.13 15.65
CA ARG A 201 4.96 -5.37 16.17
C ARG A 201 4.96 -3.93 15.69
N VAL A 202 6.12 -3.28 15.68
CA VAL A 202 6.24 -1.90 15.21
C VAL A 202 5.97 -1.80 13.71
N THR A 203 6.48 -2.75 12.93
CA THR A 203 6.36 -2.71 11.45
C THR A 203 4.97 -3.10 10.96
N LEU A 204 4.36 -4.11 11.60
CA LEU A 204 3.08 -4.71 11.14
C LEU A 204 1.90 -4.37 12.04
N GLY A 205 2.12 -3.82 13.21
CA GLY A 205 1.11 -3.69 14.26
C GLY A 205 0.70 -2.29 14.63
N SER A 206 1.39 -1.27 14.18
CA SER A 206 1.06 0.09 14.58
C SER A 206 0.83 0.99 13.37
N PRO A 207 -0.23 1.81 13.35
CA PRO A 207 -0.10 3.11 12.76
C PRO A 207 1.05 3.79 13.53
N ALA A 208 2.08 4.28 12.82
CA ALA A 208 3.12 5.10 13.46
C ALA A 208 2.43 6.21 14.29
N PRO A 209 2.97 6.56 15.45
CA PRO A 209 2.40 7.59 16.32
C PRO A 209 2.23 8.91 15.60
#